data_cf76b1c88c094a2571017456e46d6383
#
_entry.id   cf76b1c88c094a2571017456e46d6383
#
_cell.length_a   1.000
_cell.length_b   1.000
_cell.length_c   1.000
_cell.angle_alpha   90.00
_cell.angle_beta   90.00
_cell.angle_gamma   90.00
#
_symmetry.space_group_name_H-M   'P 1'
#
loop_
_entity.id
_entity.type
_entity.pdbx_description
1 polymer ?
#
loop_
_entity_poly.entity_id
_entity_poly.type
_entity_poly.pdbx_seq_one_letter_code
_entity_poly.pdbx_strand_id
1 'polypeptide(L)'
;MQPSQVERLFDEAPAHYEEEHQWLFRDFKAALNRGEIRAAEPDASAKSGWRANAWVKKGILIGFRMGAIADMSIDAAKQPFFDKSTYPVRTLAASDGVRIVPGGSSIRDGSYIGRGVICMPPMFVNVGAYVGEGTMIDSHALVGSCAQVGRNCHISAGSQIGGVLEPVGALPVIIEDEVLVGGNSGVYEGTVVKKRAVLGTGTILNRSIPVYDLVRDKIYTAAENEPLIIPEAAIVVPGSRAVSHPSGAKWGLSLQAAVIVKYRDSKTDARVQLEDLLR
;
A
#
# COMPACT_ATOMS: atom_id res chain seq x y z
N MET A 1 -20.44 11.25 10.73
CA MET A 1 -20.42 9.79 10.50
C MET A 1 -19.78 9.11 11.70
N GLN A 2 -20.40 8.03 12.21
CA GLN A 2 -19.88 7.22 13.32
C GLN A 2 -19.49 5.82 12.83
N PRO A 3 -18.36 5.23 13.31
CA PRO A 3 -17.94 3.88 12.91
C PRO A 3 -19.05 2.83 13.03
N SER A 4 -19.84 2.87 14.10
CA SER A 4 -20.97 1.95 14.35
C SER A 4 -22.09 2.00 13.29
N GLN A 5 -22.28 3.15 12.63
CA GLN A 5 -23.26 3.27 11.53
C GLN A 5 -22.76 2.50 10.29
N VAL A 6 -21.47 2.57 10.01
CA VAL A 6 -20.84 1.85 8.88
C VAL A 6 -20.84 0.34 9.16
N GLU A 7 -20.48 -0.07 10.37
CA GLU A 7 -20.45 -1.49 10.76
C GLU A 7 -21.84 -2.10 10.66
N ARG A 8 -22.87 -1.43 11.22
CA ARG A 8 -24.25 -1.89 11.12
C ARG A 8 -24.70 -2.03 9.67
N LEU A 9 -24.45 -1.03 8.82
CA LEU A 9 -24.81 -1.08 7.41
C LEU A 9 -24.09 -2.22 6.64
N PHE A 10 -22.88 -2.56 7.06
CA PHE A 10 -22.14 -3.68 6.48
C PHE A 10 -22.70 -5.04 6.92
N ASP A 11 -22.97 -5.19 8.23
CA ASP A 11 -23.37 -6.44 8.85
C ASP A 11 -24.87 -6.75 8.58
N GLU A 12 -25.72 -5.71 8.49
CA GLU A 12 -27.16 -5.77 8.23
C GLU A 12 -27.50 -5.26 6.81
N ALA A 13 -26.70 -5.66 5.81
CA ALA A 13 -26.83 -5.12 4.45
C ALA A 13 -28.27 -5.18 3.93
N PRO A 14 -28.89 -4.05 3.54
CA PRO A 14 -30.26 -4.04 3.03
C PRO A 14 -30.34 -4.65 1.63
N ALA A 15 -31.53 -5.13 1.26
CA ALA A 15 -31.78 -5.61 -0.10
C ALA A 15 -31.64 -4.48 -1.15
N HIS A 16 -31.95 -3.24 -0.75
CA HIS A 16 -31.78 -2.03 -1.56
C HIS A 16 -31.19 -0.92 -0.70
N TYR A 17 -30.23 -0.19 -1.26
CA TYR A 17 -29.59 0.95 -0.59
C TYR A 17 -30.39 2.21 -0.85
N GLU A 18 -30.98 2.75 0.21
CA GLU A 18 -31.76 3.99 0.20
C GLU A 18 -30.87 5.23 0.16
N GLU A 19 -31.45 6.41 -0.01
CA GLU A 19 -30.72 7.68 -0.15
C GLU A 19 -29.85 7.98 1.09
N GLU A 20 -30.32 7.66 2.29
CA GLU A 20 -29.54 7.83 3.54
C GLU A 20 -28.26 6.99 3.55
N HIS A 21 -28.30 5.77 3.02
CA HIS A 21 -27.12 4.91 2.89
C HIS A 21 -26.11 5.48 1.87
N GLN A 22 -26.63 6.07 0.79
CA GLN A 22 -25.80 6.73 -0.21
C GLN A 22 -25.14 8.00 0.35
N TRP A 23 -25.85 8.78 1.19
CA TRP A 23 -25.28 9.93 1.89
C TRP A 23 -24.19 9.51 2.86
N LEU A 24 -24.44 8.50 3.70
CA LEU A 24 -23.45 7.95 4.62
C LEU A 24 -22.18 7.51 3.88
N PHE A 25 -22.36 6.80 2.76
CA PHE A 25 -21.22 6.33 1.96
C PHE A 25 -20.46 7.49 1.28
N ARG A 26 -21.14 8.53 0.81
CA ARG A 26 -20.48 9.73 0.25
C ARG A 26 -19.62 10.42 1.29
N ASP A 27 -20.15 10.62 2.50
CA ASP A 27 -19.38 11.21 3.61
C ASP A 27 -18.17 10.36 3.99
N PHE A 28 -18.36 9.04 4.06
CA PHE A 28 -17.29 8.07 4.32
C PHE A 28 -16.17 8.18 3.27
N LYS A 29 -16.51 8.14 2.00
CA LYS A 29 -15.54 8.24 0.90
C LYS A 29 -14.84 9.60 0.88
N ALA A 30 -15.57 10.68 1.15
CA ALA A 30 -14.98 12.01 1.27
C ALA A 30 -13.97 12.10 2.43
N ALA A 31 -14.25 11.46 3.57
CA ALA A 31 -13.31 11.38 4.70
C ALA A 31 -12.05 10.57 4.37
N LEU A 32 -12.17 9.48 3.59
CA LEU A 32 -11.00 8.75 3.03
C LEU A 32 -10.15 9.67 2.15
N ASN A 33 -10.79 10.41 1.24
CA ASN A 33 -10.11 11.33 0.33
C ASN A 33 -9.33 12.45 1.06
N ARG A 34 -9.82 12.88 2.21
CA ARG A 34 -9.14 13.88 3.05
C ARG A 34 -8.13 13.29 4.03
N GLY A 35 -8.02 11.95 4.10
CA GLY A 35 -7.14 11.25 5.02
C GLY A 35 -7.56 11.34 6.49
N GLU A 36 -8.80 11.75 6.76
CA GLU A 36 -9.39 11.83 8.11
C GLU A 36 -9.64 10.47 8.73
N ILE A 37 -9.90 9.48 7.89
CA ILE A 37 -10.03 8.07 8.25
C ILE A 37 -9.10 7.23 7.40
N ARG A 38 -8.57 6.15 7.97
CA ARG A 38 -7.57 5.29 7.33
C ARG A 38 -7.89 3.82 7.57
N ALA A 39 -7.52 2.94 6.62
CA ALA A 39 -7.68 1.49 6.76
C ALA A 39 -6.75 0.88 7.84
N ALA A 40 -5.68 1.57 8.19
CA ALA A 40 -4.88 1.31 9.39
C ALA A 40 -4.27 2.61 9.90
N GLU A 41 -4.00 2.65 11.20
CA GLU A 41 -3.43 3.81 11.89
C GLU A 41 -2.32 3.40 12.86
N PRO A 42 -1.39 4.32 13.20
CA PRO A 42 -0.38 4.07 14.21
C PRO A 42 -1.00 3.68 15.55
N ASP A 43 -0.43 2.65 16.19
CA ASP A 43 -0.82 2.19 17.52
C ASP A 43 0.41 1.70 18.29
N ALA A 44 0.88 2.50 19.23
CA ALA A 44 2.06 2.20 20.02
C ALA A 44 1.91 0.95 20.90
N SER A 45 0.68 0.49 21.18
CA SER A 45 0.43 -0.73 21.94
C SER A 45 0.57 -1.99 21.10
N ALA A 46 0.44 -1.87 19.77
CA ALA A 46 0.61 -3.00 18.87
C ALA A 46 2.11 -3.25 18.60
N LYS A 47 2.53 -4.51 18.59
CA LYS A 47 3.91 -4.91 18.31
C LYS A 47 4.41 -4.43 16.94
N SER A 48 3.51 -4.39 15.96
CA SER A 48 3.79 -3.81 14.65
C SER A 48 3.88 -2.28 14.65
N GLY A 49 3.41 -1.60 15.71
CA GLY A 49 3.20 -0.16 15.78
C GLY A 49 1.97 0.32 15.00
N TRP A 50 1.11 -0.60 14.52
CA TRP A 50 -0.04 -0.30 13.68
C TRP A 50 -1.25 -1.16 14.02
N ARG A 51 -2.45 -0.59 13.88
CA ARG A 51 -3.74 -1.24 14.08
C ARG A 51 -4.58 -1.11 12.81
N ALA A 52 -5.21 -2.21 12.39
CA ALA A 52 -6.18 -2.20 11.31
C ALA A 52 -7.52 -1.60 11.78
N ASN A 53 -8.12 -0.75 10.95
CA ASN A 53 -9.45 -0.19 11.15
C ASN A 53 -10.47 -1.01 10.35
N ALA A 54 -10.95 -2.11 10.94
CA ALA A 54 -11.87 -3.03 10.28
C ALA A 54 -13.15 -2.33 9.76
N TRP A 55 -13.68 -1.37 10.53
CA TRP A 55 -14.86 -0.61 10.13
C TRP A 55 -14.64 0.20 8.85
N VAL A 56 -13.42 0.71 8.62
CA VAL A 56 -13.07 1.43 7.39
C VAL A 56 -13.08 0.47 6.19
N LYS A 57 -12.52 -0.72 6.35
CA LYS A 57 -12.56 -1.74 5.30
C LYS A 57 -13.99 -2.22 5.01
N LYS A 58 -14.82 -2.40 6.05
CA LYS A 58 -16.26 -2.66 5.89
C LYS A 58 -16.93 -1.55 5.07
N GLY A 59 -16.64 -0.28 5.36
CA GLY A 59 -17.16 0.86 4.58
C GLY A 59 -16.76 0.81 3.11
N ILE A 60 -15.52 0.43 2.81
CA ILE A 60 -15.06 0.24 1.42
C ILE A 60 -15.85 -0.89 0.75
N LEU A 61 -16.06 -2.02 1.43
CA LEU A 61 -16.83 -3.14 0.89
C LEU A 61 -18.30 -2.78 0.65
N ILE A 62 -18.92 -1.92 1.50
CA ILE A 62 -20.26 -1.37 1.24
C ILE A 62 -20.30 -0.68 -0.12
N GLY A 63 -19.29 0.13 -0.44
CA GLY A 63 -19.22 0.79 -1.75
C GLY A 63 -19.21 -0.18 -2.92
N PHE A 64 -18.48 -1.30 -2.82
CA PHE A 64 -18.49 -2.34 -3.85
C PHE A 64 -19.84 -3.06 -3.97
N ARG A 65 -20.58 -3.24 -2.86
CA ARG A 65 -21.92 -3.81 -2.87
C ARG A 65 -22.94 -2.83 -3.45
N MET A 66 -22.85 -1.56 -3.08
CA MET A 66 -23.79 -0.50 -3.44
C MET A 66 -23.66 -0.10 -4.93
N GLY A 67 -22.44 -0.04 -5.46
CA GLY A 67 -22.16 0.45 -6.80
C GLY A 67 -22.64 -0.52 -7.89
N ALA A 68 -23.36 0.00 -8.88
CA ALA A 68 -23.60 -0.67 -10.15
C ALA A 68 -22.41 -0.48 -11.10
N ILE A 69 -22.32 -1.31 -12.13
CA ILE A 69 -21.37 -1.07 -13.22
C ILE A 69 -21.86 0.13 -14.03
N ALA A 70 -20.99 1.11 -14.20
CA ALA A 70 -21.25 2.32 -14.97
C ALA A 70 -20.17 2.54 -16.02
N ASP A 71 -20.54 3.15 -17.13
CA ASP A 71 -19.59 3.60 -18.14
C ASP A 71 -18.86 4.85 -17.61
N MET A 72 -17.55 4.79 -17.57
CA MET A 72 -16.65 5.86 -17.13
C MET A 72 -15.69 6.30 -18.23
N SER A 73 -16.01 5.90 -19.48
CA SER A 73 -15.16 6.16 -20.65
C SER A 73 -15.16 7.66 -21.00
N ILE A 74 -13.99 8.22 -21.26
CA ILE A 74 -13.85 9.55 -21.87
C ILE A 74 -14.13 9.45 -23.38
N ASP A 75 -13.67 8.37 -24.01
CA ASP A 75 -13.91 8.02 -25.41
C ASP A 75 -14.21 6.52 -25.50
N ALA A 76 -15.49 6.17 -25.45
CA ALA A 76 -15.96 4.77 -25.44
C ALA A 76 -15.52 3.97 -26.67
N ALA A 77 -15.25 4.63 -27.80
CA ALA A 77 -14.79 3.96 -29.02
C ALA A 77 -13.32 3.55 -28.98
N LYS A 78 -12.49 4.24 -28.19
CA LYS A 78 -11.02 4.05 -28.17
C LYS A 78 -10.49 3.57 -26.83
N GLN A 79 -11.11 4.01 -25.72
CA GLN A 79 -10.69 3.70 -24.35
C GLN A 79 -11.92 3.44 -23.48
N PRO A 80 -12.56 2.28 -23.62
CA PRO A 80 -13.72 1.93 -22.82
C PRO A 80 -13.31 1.58 -21.38
N PHE A 81 -13.96 2.21 -20.40
CA PHE A 81 -13.81 1.93 -18.97
C PHE A 81 -15.17 1.68 -18.32
N PHE A 82 -15.31 0.55 -17.63
CA PHE A 82 -16.51 0.17 -16.91
C PHE A 82 -16.14 -0.26 -15.50
N ASP A 83 -16.66 0.44 -14.48
CA ASP A 83 -16.38 0.10 -13.08
C ASP A 83 -17.58 0.45 -12.18
N LYS A 84 -17.44 0.16 -10.90
CA LYS A 84 -18.42 0.49 -9.86
C LYS A 84 -18.66 2.00 -9.81
N SER A 85 -19.89 2.42 -9.98
CA SER A 85 -20.32 3.84 -9.94
C SER A 85 -19.90 4.57 -8.67
N THR A 86 -19.69 3.84 -7.60
CA THR A 86 -19.21 4.32 -6.29
C THR A 86 -17.72 4.66 -6.25
N TYR A 87 -16.92 4.13 -7.18
CA TYR A 87 -15.46 4.27 -7.20
C TYR A 87 -14.90 4.73 -8.55
N PRO A 88 -15.29 5.92 -9.03
CA PRO A 88 -14.69 6.49 -10.24
C PRO A 88 -13.22 6.85 -10.02
N VAL A 89 -12.56 7.32 -11.06
CA VAL A 89 -11.27 8.01 -10.94
C VAL A 89 -11.46 9.27 -10.09
N ARG A 90 -10.54 9.49 -9.15
CA ARG A 90 -10.57 10.65 -8.27
C ARG A 90 -10.36 11.94 -9.05
N THR A 91 -11.20 12.92 -8.81
CA THR A 91 -11.01 14.27 -9.32
C THR A 91 -9.98 15.00 -8.47
N LEU A 92 -8.93 15.52 -9.10
CA LEU A 92 -7.89 16.33 -8.49
C LEU A 92 -7.73 17.62 -9.28
N ALA A 93 -7.40 18.71 -8.58
CA ALA A 93 -7.10 20.02 -9.15
C ALA A 93 -5.62 20.40 -8.88
N ALA A 94 -5.07 21.32 -9.64
CA ALA A 94 -3.71 21.81 -9.42
C ALA A 94 -3.50 22.39 -7.99
N SER A 95 -4.56 22.92 -7.38
CA SER A 95 -4.56 23.39 -5.99
C SER A 95 -4.32 22.32 -4.94
N ASP A 96 -4.59 21.04 -5.26
CA ASP A 96 -4.31 19.91 -4.36
C ASP A 96 -2.80 19.68 -4.17
N GLY A 97 -1.98 20.28 -5.06
CA GLY A 97 -0.52 20.23 -4.97
C GLY A 97 0.05 18.86 -5.26
N VAL A 98 -0.67 18.03 -6.02
CA VAL A 98 -0.22 16.72 -6.51
C VAL A 98 0.26 16.86 -7.94
N ARG A 99 1.46 16.35 -8.24
CA ARG A 99 2.02 16.33 -9.60
C ARG A 99 1.67 15.02 -10.28
N ILE A 100 0.77 15.07 -11.26
CA ILE A 100 0.43 13.89 -12.07
C ILE A 100 1.00 14.10 -13.45
N VAL A 101 2.01 13.31 -13.81
CA VAL A 101 2.65 13.38 -15.12
C VAL A 101 1.74 12.74 -16.16
N PRO A 102 1.49 13.39 -17.33
CA PRO A 102 0.66 12.81 -18.38
C PRO A 102 1.13 11.43 -18.83
N GLY A 103 0.24 10.47 -19.03
CA GLY A 103 0.60 9.14 -19.51
C GLY A 103 -0.19 7.97 -18.91
N GLY A 104 -1.40 8.21 -18.41
CA GLY A 104 -2.35 7.15 -18.07
C GLY A 104 -2.30 6.65 -16.63
N SER A 105 -1.77 7.44 -15.69
CA SER A 105 -1.90 7.16 -14.26
C SER A 105 -3.36 7.21 -13.81
N SER A 106 -3.74 6.37 -12.85
CA SER A 106 -5.09 6.32 -12.31
C SER A 106 -5.08 6.28 -10.79
N ILE A 107 -5.88 7.16 -10.18
CA ILE A 107 -6.09 7.23 -8.73
C ILE A 107 -7.57 7.01 -8.48
N ARG A 108 -7.92 5.96 -7.76
CA ARG A 108 -9.31 5.63 -7.48
C ARG A 108 -9.87 6.52 -6.37
N ASP A 109 -11.09 7.00 -6.56
CA ASP A 109 -11.81 7.77 -5.55
C ASP A 109 -11.98 6.95 -4.25
N GLY A 110 -11.83 7.60 -3.09
CA GLY A 110 -11.74 6.92 -1.80
C GLY A 110 -10.30 6.57 -1.39
N SER A 111 -9.28 7.23 -1.96
CA SER A 111 -7.88 7.16 -1.55
C SER A 111 -7.34 8.54 -1.17
N TYR A 112 -6.43 8.61 -0.21
CA TYR A 112 -5.75 9.85 0.16
C TYR A 112 -4.41 9.98 -0.57
N ILE A 113 -4.19 11.17 -1.15
CA ILE A 113 -2.92 11.55 -1.77
C ILE A 113 -2.49 12.88 -1.17
N GLY A 114 -1.34 12.90 -0.50
CA GLY A 114 -0.79 14.07 0.18
C GLY A 114 -0.23 15.12 -0.79
N ARG A 115 -0.04 16.34 -0.28
CA ARG A 115 0.61 17.41 -1.05
C ARG A 115 2.04 17.04 -1.42
N GLY A 116 2.51 17.49 -2.58
CA GLY A 116 3.86 17.21 -3.07
C GLY A 116 4.06 15.77 -3.56
N VAL A 117 3.03 14.94 -3.54
CA VAL A 117 3.12 13.60 -4.15
C VAL A 117 3.32 13.71 -5.65
N ILE A 118 4.23 12.88 -6.17
CA ILE A 118 4.53 12.80 -7.61
C ILE A 118 4.07 11.44 -8.13
N CYS A 119 3.24 11.46 -9.16
CA CYS A 119 2.69 10.29 -9.83
C CYS A 119 3.29 10.17 -11.23
N MET A 120 4.22 9.23 -11.43
CA MET A 120 4.84 8.94 -12.72
C MET A 120 4.00 7.90 -13.49
N PRO A 121 3.79 8.09 -14.81
CA PRO A 121 2.87 7.26 -15.58
C PRO A 121 3.47 5.93 -16.06
N PRO A 122 2.60 4.93 -16.29
CA PRO A 122 1.31 4.76 -15.66
C PRO A 122 1.49 4.15 -14.27
N MET A 123 0.92 4.76 -13.24
CA MET A 123 0.84 4.17 -11.91
C MET A 123 -0.62 3.98 -11.50
N PHE A 124 -0.89 3.17 -10.48
CA PHE A 124 -2.24 2.95 -9.97
C PHE A 124 -2.30 3.03 -8.45
N VAL A 125 -3.25 3.84 -7.93
CA VAL A 125 -3.58 3.90 -6.50
C VAL A 125 -5.01 3.45 -6.30
N ASN A 126 -5.23 2.41 -5.49
CA ASN A 126 -6.54 1.82 -5.27
C ASN A 126 -7.26 2.42 -4.05
N VAL A 127 -8.56 2.13 -3.94
CA VAL A 127 -9.43 2.61 -2.86
C VAL A 127 -8.92 2.23 -1.47
N GLY A 128 -9.07 3.13 -0.50
CA GLY A 128 -8.60 2.95 0.88
C GLY A 128 -7.10 3.12 1.05
N ALA A 129 -6.33 3.27 -0.03
CA ALA A 129 -4.91 3.58 0.04
C ALA A 129 -4.68 4.98 0.63
N TYR A 130 -3.60 5.11 1.37
CA TYR A 130 -3.09 6.36 1.92
C TYR A 130 -1.67 6.58 1.44
N VAL A 131 -1.41 7.71 0.80
CA VAL A 131 -0.07 8.11 0.35
C VAL A 131 0.30 9.45 0.99
N GLY A 132 1.30 9.44 1.85
CA GLY A 132 1.78 10.60 2.59
C GLY A 132 2.47 11.64 1.71
N GLU A 133 2.60 12.84 2.26
CA GLU A 133 3.16 14.02 1.58
C GLU A 133 4.57 13.78 1.02
N GLY A 134 4.90 14.38 -0.11
CA GLY A 134 6.22 14.34 -0.73
C GLY A 134 6.65 12.97 -1.28
N THR A 135 5.78 11.96 -1.25
CA THR A 135 6.08 10.62 -1.77
C THR A 135 6.04 10.61 -3.29
N MET A 136 6.98 9.88 -3.90
CA MET A 136 6.97 9.57 -5.32
C MET A 136 6.45 8.15 -5.57
N ILE A 137 5.50 8.02 -6.48
CA ILE A 137 5.02 6.75 -7.02
C ILE A 137 5.44 6.70 -8.49
N ASP A 138 6.39 5.85 -8.80
CA ASP A 138 7.02 5.80 -10.11
C ASP A 138 6.23 4.95 -11.11
N SER A 139 6.69 4.91 -12.35
CA SER A 139 6.01 4.28 -13.48
C SER A 139 5.73 2.80 -13.22
N HIS A 140 4.52 2.36 -13.58
CA HIS A 140 4.04 0.98 -13.38
C HIS A 140 3.95 0.52 -11.91
N ALA A 141 4.13 1.42 -10.94
CA ALA A 141 3.98 1.06 -9.54
C ALA A 141 2.50 0.98 -9.14
N LEU A 142 2.21 0.08 -8.19
CA LEU A 142 0.89 -0.11 -7.60
C LEU A 142 0.92 0.24 -6.12
N VAL A 143 -0.05 1.05 -5.67
CA VAL A 143 -0.44 1.14 -4.27
C VAL A 143 -1.82 0.48 -4.12
N GLY A 144 -1.84 -0.73 -3.59
CA GLY A 144 -3.01 -1.59 -3.49
C GLY A 144 -4.05 -1.09 -2.49
N SER A 145 -5.24 -1.70 -2.52
CA SER A 145 -6.34 -1.33 -1.63
C SER A 145 -5.93 -1.33 -0.16
N CYS A 146 -6.25 -0.26 0.54
CA CYS A 146 -5.96 -0.10 1.97
C CYS A 146 -4.47 0.02 2.34
N ALA A 147 -3.52 -0.11 1.41
CA ALA A 147 -2.10 0.06 1.69
C ALA A 147 -1.81 1.46 2.26
N GLN A 148 -0.90 1.52 3.21
CA GLN A 148 -0.52 2.78 3.87
C GLN A 148 0.93 3.10 3.54
N VAL A 149 1.15 4.17 2.81
CA VAL A 149 2.48 4.67 2.45
C VAL A 149 2.71 5.99 3.18
N GLY A 150 3.82 6.10 3.88
CA GLY A 150 4.24 7.27 4.65
C GLY A 150 4.67 8.45 3.79
N ARG A 151 5.33 9.42 4.44
CA ARG A 151 5.83 10.64 3.81
C ARG A 151 7.22 10.42 3.21
N ASN A 152 7.53 11.21 2.17
CA ASN A 152 8.86 11.24 1.56
C ASN A 152 9.39 9.85 1.16
N CYS A 153 8.49 8.95 0.82
CA CYS A 153 8.85 7.64 0.29
C CYS A 153 9.15 7.72 -1.21
N HIS A 154 9.91 6.75 -1.70
CA HIS A 154 10.03 6.50 -3.12
C HIS A 154 9.60 5.06 -3.42
N ILE A 155 8.47 4.92 -4.12
CA ILE A 155 7.98 3.65 -4.63
C ILE A 155 8.45 3.57 -6.08
N SER A 156 9.60 2.94 -6.30
CA SER A 156 10.28 2.94 -7.61
C SER A 156 9.51 2.14 -8.67
N ALA A 157 9.92 2.30 -9.92
CA ALA A 157 9.24 1.75 -11.08
C ALA A 157 8.94 0.24 -10.97
N GLY A 158 7.71 -0.14 -11.32
CA GLY A 158 7.26 -1.54 -11.28
C GLY A 158 7.07 -2.12 -9.88
N SER A 159 7.22 -1.33 -8.83
CA SER A 159 7.06 -1.83 -7.45
C SER A 159 5.58 -2.06 -7.10
N GLN A 160 5.31 -3.12 -6.35
CA GLN A 160 3.96 -3.53 -5.99
C GLN A 160 3.78 -3.44 -4.46
N ILE A 161 3.03 -2.44 -3.99
CA ILE A 161 2.58 -2.38 -2.61
C ILE A 161 1.21 -3.04 -2.54
N GLY A 162 1.19 -4.28 -2.07
CA GLY A 162 0.01 -5.14 -2.09
C GLY A 162 -1.15 -4.59 -1.27
N GLY A 163 -2.35 -4.83 -1.77
CA GLY A 163 -3.58 -4.48 -1.06
C GLY A 163 -4.05 -5.62 -0.16
N VAL A 164 -4.62 -5.27 1.00
CA VAL A 164 -5.29 -6.21 1.92
C VAL A 164 -6.63 -5.61 2.33
N LEU A 165 -7.63 -5.76 1.47
CA LEU A 165 -9.00 -5.33 1.78
C LEU A 165 -9.70 -6.39 2.65
N GLU A 166 -9.54 -7.64 2.30
CA GLU A 166 -10.09 -8.80 3.02
C GLU A 166 -8.95 -9.74 3.47
N PRO A 167 -9.11 -10.37 4.66
CA PRO A 167 -10.16 -10.17 5.64
C PRO A 167 -10.08 -8.78 6.31
N VAL A 168 -11.22 -8.21 6.69
CA VAL A 168 -11.30 -6.83 7.20
C VAL A 168 -10.46 -6.56 8.44
N GLY A 169 -10.24 -7.57 9.28
CA GLY A 169 -9.37 -7.48 10.48
C GLY A 169 -7.87 -7.56 10.21
N ALA A 170 -7.46 -8.01 9.01
CA ALA A 170 -6.04 -8.12 8.69
C ALA A 170 -5.37 -6.75 8.52
N LEU A 171 -4.13 -6.61 8.99
CA LEU A 171 -3.34 -5.40 8.75
C LEU A 171 -3.05 -5.25 7.25
N PRO A 172 -3.26 -4.07 6.63
CA PRO A 172 -2.78 -3.83 5.28
C PRO A 172 -1.25 -3.68 5.25
N VAL A 173 -0.67 -3.67 4.05
CA VAL A 173 0.75 -3.35 3.90
C VAL A 173 1.02 -1.92 4.38
N ILE A 174 2.06 -1.78 5.18
CA ILE A 174 2.52 -0.49 5.72
C ILE A 174 3.94 -0.21 5.23
N ILE A 175 4.11 0.91 4.58
CA ILE A 175 5.42 1.51 4.26
C ILE A 175 5.50 2.78 5.09
N GLU A 176 6.37 2.82 6.10
CA GLU A 176 6.53 4.02 6.94
C GLU A 176 7.32 5.12 6.22
N ASP A 177 7.52 6.26 6.89
CA ASP A 177 8.13 7.46 6.30
C ASP A 177 9.57 7.21 5.79
N GLU A 178 9.98 7.93 4.76
CA GLU A 178 11.35 7.94 4.19
C GLU A 178 11.85 6.55 3.72
N VAL A 179 10.95 5.64 3.41
CA VAL A 179 11.29 4.33 2.85
C VAL A 179 11.54 4.45 1.35
N LEU A 180 12.61 3.80 0.87
CA LEU A 180 12.85 3.60 -0.54
C LEU A 180 12.54 2.14 -0.89
N VAL A 181 11.59 1.94 -1.80
CA VAL A 181 11.26 0.64 -2.38
C VAL A 181 11.86 0.57 -3.78
N GLY A 182 12.91 -0.20 -3.94
CA GLY A 182 13.63 -0.37 -5.23
C GLY A 182 12.75 -0.98 -6.31
N GLY A 183 13.07 -0.68 -7.56
CA GLY A 183 12.27 -1.11 -8.73
C GLY A 183 11.98 -2.61 -8.77
N ASN A 184 10.82 -2.98 -9.31
CA ASN A 184 10.33 -4.37 -9.40
C ASN A 184 10.30 -5.12 -8.06
N SER A 185 10.23 -4.40 -6.94
CA SER A 185 10.04 -4.99 -5.62
C SER A 185 8.57 -5.22 -5.31
N GLY A 186 8.29 -6.15 -4.41
CA GLY A 186 6.93 -6.44 -3.97
C GLY A 186 6.82 -6.56 -2.46
N VAL A 187 5.83 -5.88 -1.85
CA VAL A 187 5.55 -5.95 -0.43
C VAL A 187 4.09 -6.36 -0.25
N TYR A 188 3.84 -7.51 0.37
CA TYR A 188 2.54 -8.16 0.40
C TYR A 188 2.12 -8.58 1.81
N GLU A 189 0.86 -9.01 1.95
CA GLU A 189 0.30 -9.74 3.10
C GLU A 189 0.51 -9.04 4.45
N GLY A 190 0.24 -7.73 4.50
CA GLY A 190 0.31 -6.95 5.73
C GLY A 190 1.71 -6.69 6.27
N THR A 191 2.75 -6.96 5.47
CA THR A 191 4.14 -6.64 5.85
C THR A 191 4.28 -5.17 6.22
N VAL A 192 5.02 -4.92 7.30
CA VAL A 192 5.34 -3.58 7.79
C VAL A 192 6.81 -3.27 7.51
N VAL A 193 7.07 -2.24 6.72
CA VAL A 193 8.41 -1.73 6.46
C VAL A 193 8.59 -0.46 7.27
N LYS A 194 9.47 -0.52 8.27
CA LYS A 194 9.72 0.60 9.19
C LYS A 194 10.46 1.74 8.53
N LYS A 195 10.31 2.93 9.11
CA LYS A 195 10.85 4.19 8.58
C LYS A 195 12.32 4.07 8.15
N ARG A 196 12.66 4.80 7.09
CA ARG A 196 14.02 4.88 6.55
C ARG A 196 14.60 3.56 6.04
N ALA A 197 13.84 2.46 5.98
CA ALA A 197 14.32 1.24 5.36
C ALA A 197 14.50 1.41 3.84
N VAL A 198 15.39 0.62 3.27
CA VAL A 198 15.65 0.55 1.82
C VAL A 198 15.47 -0.88 1.37
N LEU A 199 14.57 -1.10 0.45
CA LEU A 199 14.42 -2.37 -0.25
C LEU A 199 15.18 -2.25 -1.58
N GLY A 200 16.21 -3.05 -1.76
CA GLY A 200 16.95 -3.14 -3.03
C GLY A 200 16.07 -3.66 -4.15
N THR A 201 16.41 -3.32 -5.40
CA THR A 201 15.68 -3.74 -6.60
C THR A 201 15.37 -5.24 -6.59
N GLY A 202 14.12 -5.60 -6.88
CA GLY A 202 13.67 -7.01 -6.94
C GLY A 202 13.43 -7.67 -5.59
N THR A 203 13.45 -6.93 -4.48
CA THR A 203 13.14 -7.48 -3.15
C THR A 203 11.66 -7.82 -3.04
N ILE A 204 11.34 -9.07 -2.72
CA ILE A 204 9.97 -9.53 -2.47
C ILE A 204 9.80 -9.88 -0.99
N LEU A 205 8.78 -9.31 -0.36
CA LEU A 205 8.43 -9.52 1.04
C LEU A 205 6.98 -9.97 1.16
N ASN A 206 6.75 -11.06 1.86
CA ASN A 206 5.45 -11.58 2.24
C ASN A 206 5.56 -12.38 3.54
N ARG A 207 4.45 -12.95 4.02
CA ARG A 207 4.43 -13.70 5.30
C ARG A 207 5.32 -14.95 5.32
N SER A 208 5.58 -15.56 4.16
CA SER A 208 6.32 -16.83 4.07
C SER A 208 7.81 -16.66 3.80
N ILE A 209 8.26 -15.47 3.39
CA ILE A 209 9.67 -15.19 3.10
C ILE A 209 10.40 -14.78 4.38
N PRO A 210 11.40 -15.57 4.83
CA PRO A 210 12.26 -15.17 5.94
C PRO A 210 13.20 -14.05 5.52
N VAL A 211 13.51 -13.16 6.47
CA VAL A 211 14.49 -12.07 6.28
C VAL A 211 15.67 -12.29 7.23
N TYR A 212 16.83 -12.54 6.66
CA TYR A 212 18.06 -12.81 7.37
C TYR A 212 18.84 -11.53 7.63
N ASP A 213 19.03 -11.16 8.87
CA ASP A 213 19.81 -9.98 9.27
C ASP A 213 21.24 -10.38 9.59
N LEU A 214 22.16 -10.09 8.68
CA LEU A 214 23.59 -10.39 8.82
C LEU A 214 24.30 -9.46 9.79
N VAL A 215 23.69 -8.34 10.16
CA VAL A 215 24.29 -7.35 11.06
C VAL A 215 23.98 -7.68 12.51
N ARG A 216 22.75 -8.13 12.79
CA ARG A 216 22.25 -8.41 14.14
C ARG A 216 22.14 -9.90 14.45
N ASP A 217 22.57 -10.75 13.52
CA ASP A 217 22.47 -12.23 13.61
C ASP A 217 21.06 -12.67 14.01
N LYS A 218 20.06 -12.23 13.22
CA LYS A 218 18.65 -12.47 13.52
C LYS A 218 17.86 -12.83 12.26
N ILE A 219 16.82 -13.66 12.42
CA ILE A 219 15.87 -13.98 11.36
C ILE A 219 14.52 -13.34 11.73
N TYR A 220 13.96 -12.54 10.81
CA TYR A 220 12.61 -12.00 10.93
C TYR A 220 11.65 -12.86 10.12
N THR A 221 10.57 -13.26 10.74
CA THR A 221 9.47 -14.04 10.13
C THR A 221 8.14 -13.50 10.63
N ALA A 222 7.09 -13.66 9.85
CA ALA A 222 5.73 -13.44 10.34
C ALA A 222 5.33 -14.59 11.28
N ALA A 223 4.46 -14.32 12.26
CA ALA A 223 3.80 -15.30 13.08
C ALA A 223 2.29 -15.33 12.79
N GLU A 224 1.55 -16.25 13.42
CA GLU A 224 0.13 -16.47 13.10
C GLU A 224 -0.70 -15.16 13.11
N ASN A 225 -0.52 -14.32 14.12
CA ASN A 225 -1.23 -13.04 14.27
C ASN A 225 -0.29 -11.81 14.18
N GLU A 226 0.93 -11.99 13.70
CA GLU A 226 1.92 -10.93 13.58
C GLU A 226 2.41 -10.82 12.14
N PRO A 227 2.47 -9.58 11.58
CA PRO A 227 3.02 -9.36 10.25
C PRO A 227 4.54 -9.59 10.24
N LEU A 228 5.10 -9.78 9.05
CA LEU A 228 6.53 -9.59 8.84
C LEU A 228 6.86 -8.12 9.08
N ILE A 229 7.88 -7.83 9.91
CA ILE A 229 8.30 -6.46 10.22
C ILE A 229 9.75 -6.29 9.80
N ILE A 230 9.99 -5.37 8.86
CA ILE A 230 11.33 -4.95 8.46
C ILE A 230 11.78 -3.84 9.40
N PRO A 231 12.95 -3.96 10.06
CA PRO A 231 13.43 -2.97 11.01
C PRO A 231 13.66 -1.60 10.38
N GLU A 232 13.59 -0.57 11.23
CA GLU A 232 13.95 0.80 10.85
C GLU A 232 15.38 0.88 10.27
N ALA A 233 15.52 1.66 9.19
CA ALA A 233 16.78 1.92 8.50
C ALA A 233 17.48 0.67 7.90
N ALA A 234 16.84 -0.50 7.91
CA ALA A 234 17.41 -1.72 7.33
C ALA A 234 17.56 -1.60 5.81
N ILE A 235 18.69 -2.06 5.28
CA ILE A 235 18.90 -2.20 3.83
C ILE A 235 18.75 -3.67 3.49
N VAL A 236 17.65 -3.98 2.79
CA VAL A 236 17.21 -5.32 2.45
C VAL A 236 17.47 -5.56 0.97
N VAL A 237 18.07 -6.69 0.64
CA VAL A 237 18.32 -7.09 -0.75
C VAL A 237 17.75 -8.48 -1.01
N PRO A 238 17.48 -8.83 -2.29
CA PRO A 238 17.13 -10.20 -2.64
C PRO A 238 18.23 -11.19 -2.26
N GLY A 239 17.82 -12.37 -1.82
CA GLY A 239 18.71 -13.48 -1.51
C GLY A 239 18.04 -14.82 -1.72
N SER A 240 18.74 -15.87 -1.40
CA SER A 240 18.19 -17.23 -1.39
C SER A 240 18.72 -18.03 -0.21
N ARG A 241 17.98 -19.05 0.18
CA ARG A 241 18.40 -20.05 1.17
C ARG A 241 18.35 -21.44 0.59
N ALA A 242 19.31 -22.27 0.91
CA ALA A 242 19.31 -23.67 0.50
C ALA A 242 18.07 -24.41 1.05
N VAL A 243 17.53 -25.32 0.27
CA VAL A 243 16.44 -26.21 0.72
C VAL A 243 17.04 -27.33 1.57
N SER A 244 16.59 -27.42 2.83
CA SER A 244 17.06 -28.45 3.76
C SER A 244 16.46 -29.84 3.54
N HIS A 245 15.34 -29.96 2.78
CA HIS A 245 14.74 -31.25 2.45
C HIS A 245 15.70 -32.10 1.59
N PRO A 246 15.86 -33.39 1.85
CA PRO A 246 16.82 -34.23 1.12
C PRO A 246 16.72 -34.14 -0.41
N SER A 247 15.52 -34.17 -0.96
CA SER A 247 15.30 -34.01 -2.41
C SER A 247 15.73 -32.63 -2.92
N GLY A 248 15.49 -31.57 -2.12
CA GLY A 248 15.91 -30.22 -2.47
C GLY A 248 17.44 -30.07 -2.51
N ALA A 249 18.12 -30.64 -1.52
CA ALA A 249 19.58 -30.69 -1.49
C ALA A 249 20.14 -31.53 -2.68
N LYS A 250 19.54 -32.69 -2.97
CA LYS A 250 19.90 -33.50 -4.13
C LYS A 250 19.78 -32.77 -5.46
N TRP A 251 18.78 -31.90 -5.60
CA TRP A 251 18.54 -31.13 -6.83
C TRP A 251 19.20 -29.76 -6.84
N GLY A 252 19.94 -29.38 -5.79
CA GLY A 252 20.60 -28.08 -5.67
C GLY A 252 19.62 -26.90 -5.61
N LEU A 253 18.43 -27.12 -5.04
CA LEU A 253 17.40 -26.08 -5.00
C LEU A 253 17.66 -25.05 -3.90
N SER A 254 17.34 -23.80 -4.21
CA SER A 254 17.26 -22.71 -3.24
C SER A 254 15.89 -22.06 -3.29
N LEU A 255 15.40 -21.62 -2.15
CA LEU A 255 14.19 -20.82 -2.03
C LEU A 255 14.53 -19.34 -1.84
N GLN A 256 13.66 -18.48 -2.34
CA GLN A 256 13.80 -17.04 -2.15
C GLN A 256 13.86 -16.68 -0.66
N ALA A 257 14.73 -15.75 -0.34
CA ALA A 257 14.85 -15.11 0.96
C ALA A 257 15.14 -13.63 0.74
N ALA A 258 15.00 -12.83 1.79
CA ALA A 258 15.51 -11.47 1.80
C ALA A 258 16.64 -11.35 2.82
N VAL A 259 17.58 -10.43 2.60
CA VAL A 259 18.78 -10.32 3.43
C VAL A 259 19.00 -8.86 3.81
N ILE A 260 19.07 -8.57 5.11
CA ILE A 260 19.52 -7.29 5.63
C ILE A 260 21.05 -7.33 5.64
N VAL A 261 21.67 -6.53 4.76
CA VAL A 261 23.12 -6.50 4.59
C VAL A 261 23.78 -5.38 5.40
N LYS A 262 23.04 -4.33 5.74
CA LYS A 262 23.48 -3.22 6.58
C LYS A 262 22.29 -2.38 7.03
N TYR A 263 22.53 -1.36 7.84
CA TYR A 263 21.58 -0.31 8.19
C TYR A 263 22.03 1.02 7.57
N ARG A 264 21.08 1.95 7.33
CA ARG A 264 21.38 3.26 6.71
C ARG A 264 22.46 4.00 7.53
N ASP A 265 23.39 4.57 6.82
CA ASP A 265 24.47 5.43 7.29
C ASP A 265 24.50 6.74 6.47
N SER A 266 25.37 7.68 6.82
CA SER A 266 25.53 8.95 6.12
C SER A 266 25.82 8.81 4.60
N LYS A 267 26.50 7.74 4.19
CA LYS A 267 26.76 7.47 2.75
C LYS A 267 25.52 7.02 2.01
N THR A 268 24.67 6.23 2.69
CA THR A 268 23.37 5.81 2.13
C THR A 268 22.42 7.00 2.03
N ASP A 269 22.39 7.86 3.05
CA ASP A 269 21.58 9.07 3.08
C ASP A 269 21.96 10.02 1.92
N ALA A 270 23.25 10.21 1.65
CA ALA A 270 23.70 11.03 0.53
C ALA A 270 23.23 10.52 -0.85
N ARG A 271 23.15 9.20 -1.04
CA ARG A 271 22.59 8.62 -2.29
C ARG A 271 21.11 8.85 -2.43
N VAL A 272 20.34 8.74 -1.33
CA VAL A 272 18.90 9.03 -1.31
C VAL A 272 18.65 10.51 -1.60
N GLN A 273 19.45 11.42 -1.03
CA GLN A 273 19.36 12.86 -1.27
C GLN A 273 19.60 13.27 -2.74
N LEU A 274 20.42 12.54 -3.48
CA LEU A 274 20.62 12.79 -4.92
C LEU A 274 19.34 12.54 -5.73
N GLU A 275 18.51 11.60 -5.30
CA GLU A 275 17.19 11.38 -5.92
C GLU A 275 16.19 12.50 -5.56
N ASP A 276 16.33 13.14 -4.41
CA ASP A 276 15.48 14.27 -4.00
C ASP A 276 15.62 15.50 -4.92
N LEU A 277 16.77 15.67 -5.58
CA LEU A 277 16.97 16.72 -6.58
C LEU A 277 16.13 16.56 -7.85
N LEU A 278 15.55 15.36 -8.06
CA LEU A 278 14.69 15.07 -9.20
C LEU A 278 13.20 15.31 -8.90
N ARG A 279 12.87 15.64 -7.66
CA ARG A 279 11.50 15.95 -7.20
C ARG A 279 11.15 17.44 -7.39
#